data_58a5763d8f57c70eb4bd944de61fd274
#
_entry.id   58a5763d8f57c70eb4bd944de61fd274
#
_cell.length_a   1.000
_cell.length_b   1.000
_cell.length_c   1.000
_cell.angle_alpha   90.00
_cell.angle_beta   90.00
_cell.angle_gamma   90.00
#
_symmetry.space_group_name_H-M   'P 1'
#
loop_
_entity.id
_entity.type
_entity.pdbx_description
1 polymer ?
#
loop_
_entity_poly.entity_id
_entity_poly.type
_entity_poly.pdbx_seq_one_letter_code
_entity_poly.pdbx_strand_id
1 'polypeptide(L)'
;MPLVTLTVRKPKSAEFKAAVLDAVHAALVSSGVPAADRFQRVLELDEADFRFDATYPDLQSPRNADFVLIEILWSVGRSVKVKKKMLAELMESLARAGLNTENVMVCFKETVWENWAFGGGRLIHT
;
A
#
# COMPACT_ATOMS: atom_id res chain seq x y z
N MET A 1 3.10 -10.82 7.96
CA MET A 1 4.23 -9.95 7.56
C MET A 1 3.87 -9.19 6.31
N PRO A 2 3.65 -7.89 6.35
CA PRO A 2 3.60 -7.09 5.14
C PRO A 2 4.84 -6.24 4.95
N LEU A 3 5.30 -6.18 3.71
CA LEU A 3 6.27 -5.19 3.24
C LEU A 3 5.54 -4.26 2.27
N VAL A 4 5.40 -3.00 2.66
CA VAL A 4 4.65 -1.99 1.92
C VAL A 4 5.61 -1.11 1.12
N THR A 5 5.34 -0.95 -0.16
CA THR A 5 6.05 -0.01 -1.02
C THR A 5 5.05 1.00 -1.59
N LEU A 6 5.29 2.27 -1.31
CA LEU A 6 4.52 3.38 -1.87
C LEU A 6 5.34 4.04 -2.97
N THR A 7 4.80 4.07 -4.18
CA THR A 7 5.43 4.75 -5.32
C THR A 7 4.62 6.00 -5.66
N VAL A 8 5.30 7.14 -5.73
CA VAL A 8 4.69 8.45 -6.03
C VAL A 8 5.56 9.24 -7.00
N ARG A 9 4.94 10.21 -7.67
CA ARG A 9 5.66 11.21 -8.47
C ARG A 9 6.14 12.36 -7.60
N LYS A 10 7.35 12.84 -7.87
CA LYS A 10 7.88 14.07 -7.24
C LYS A 10 7.11 15.30 -7.73
N PRO A 11 7.03 16.37 -6.92
CA PRO A 11 7.33 16.41 -5.49
C PRO A 11 6.13 15.98 -4.65
N LYS A 12 6.40 15.36 -3.50
CA LYS A 12 5.37 15.06 -2.50
C LYS A 12 5.90 15.47 -1.13
N SER A 13 5.02 16.05 -0.31
CA SER A 13 5.38 16.45 1.04
C SER A 13 5.59 15.23 1.96
N ALA A 14 6.33 15.43 3.04
CA ALA A 14 6.48 14.41 4.07
C ALA A 14 5.11 14.05 4.68
N GLU A 15 4.23 15.03 4.84
CA GLU A 15 2.88 14.86 5.39
C GLU A 15 2.01 14.00 4.48
N PHE A 16 2.10 14.21 3.17
CA PHE A 16 1.36 13.39 2.19
C PHE A 16 1.79 11.92 2.29
N LYS A 17 3.10 11.68 2.28
CA LYS A 17 3.66 10.32 2.36
C LYS A 17 3.28 9.65 3.68
N ALA A 18 3.40 10.38 4.79
CA ALA A 18 3.03 9.86 6.11
C ALA A 18 1.54 9.52 6.21
N ALA A 19 0.68 10.37 5.67
CA ALA A 19 -0.77 10.12 5.68
C ALA A 19 -1.12 8.82 4.97
N VAL A 20 -0.50 8.55 3.81
CA VAL A 20 -0.73 7.30 3.07
C VAL A 20 -0.18 6.10 3.82
N LEU A 21 1.05 6.17 4.28
CA LEU A 21 1.69 5.05 4.99
C LEU A 21 0.98 4.72 6.31
N ASP A 22 0.57 5.73 7.06
CA ASP A 22 -0.17 5.53 8.32
C ASP A 22 -1.55 4.92 8.07
N ALA A 23 -2.24 5.35 7.01
CA ALA A 23 -3.54 4.78 6.65
C ALA A 23 -3.41 3.30 6.24
N VAL A 24 -2.38 2.96 5.47
CA VAL A 24 -2.11 1.56 5.10
C VAL A 24 -1.84 0.71 6.33
N HIS A 25 -1.00 1.20 7.24
CA HIS A 25 -0.66 0.44 8.44
C HIS A 25 -1.88 0.23 9.34
N ALA A 26 -2.69 1.27 9.54
CA ALA A 26 -3.92 1.16 10.33
C ALA A 26 -4.88 0.12 9.74
N ALA A 27 -5.05 0.10 8.42
CA ALA A 27 -5.89 -0.89 7.75
C ALA A 27 -5.34 -2.31 7.90
N LEU A 28 -4.03 -2.48 7.82
CA LEU A 28 -3.37 -3.78 8.02
C LEU A 28 -3.53 -4.26 9.46
N VAL A 29 -3.35 -3.39 10.44
CA VAL A 29 -3.55 -3.72 11.87
C VAL A 29 -5.00 -4.13 12.12
N SER A 30 -5.96 -3.41 11.56
CA SER A 30 -7.38 -3.75 11.64
C SER A 30 -7.69 -5.12 11.03
N SER A 31 -6.90 -5.56 10.05
CA SER A 31 -7.05 -6.89 9.43
C SER A 31 -6.33 -8.01 10.17
N GLY A 32 -5.66 -7.71 11.29
CA GLY A 32 -4.99 -8.71 12.13
C GLY A 32 -3.47 -8.66 12.14
N VAL A 33 -2.84 -7.73 11.41
CA VAL A 33 -1.39 -7.57 11.44
C VAL A 33 -0.98 -6.93 12.77
N PRO A 34 0.06 -7.44 13.47
CA PRO A 34 0.55 -6.80 14.69
C PRO A 34 1.01 -5.37 14.45
N ALA A 35 0.74 -4.47 15.40
CA ALA A 35 1.10 -3.05 15.27
C ALA A 35 2.61 -2.83 15.09
N ALA A 36 3.44 -3.70 15.68
CA ALA A 36 4.90 -3.61 15.57
C ALA A 36 5.43 -4.15 14.23
N ASP A 37 4.60 -4.87 13.47
CA ASP A 37 4.96 -5.43 12.16
C ASP A 37 4.80 -4.37 11.08
N ARG A 38 5.73 -3.42 11.06
CA ARG A 38 5.66 -2.24 10.19
C ARG A 38 6.94 -2.10 9.39
N PHE A 39 6.84 -2.45 8.10
CA PHE A 39 7.93 -2.32 7.14
C PHE A 39 7.41 -1.57 5.92
N GLN A 40 7.85 -0.33 5.77
CA GLN A 40 7.34 0.59 4.75
C GLN A 40 8.48 1.33 4.09
N ARG A 41 8.37 1.53 2.78
CA ARG A 41 9.31 2.36 2.04
C ARG A 41 8.57 3.19 1.00
N VAL A 42 9.17 4.31 0.61
CA VAL A 42 8.64 5.20 -0.43
C VAL A 42 9.64 5.25 -1.58
N LEU A 43 9.13 5.07 -2.79
CA LEU A 43 9.85 5.36 -4.03
C LEU A 43 9.26 6.64 -4.61
N GLU A 44 10.05 7.71 -4.59
CA GLU A 44 9.64 9.01 -5.13
C GLU A 44 10.37 9.23 -6.45
N LEU A 45 9.63 9.22 -7.55
CA LEU A 45 10.17 9.18 -8.90
C LEU A 45 9.80 10.43 -9.69
N ASP A 46 10.67 10.81 -10.63
CA ASP A 46 10.35 11.84 -11.61
C ASP A 46 9.20 11.38 -12.51
N GLU A 47 8.47 12.31 -13.10
CA GLU A 47 7.35 12.02 -13.99
C GLU A 47 7.75 11.08 -15.12
N ALA A 48 8.95 11.24 -15.69
CA ALA A 48 9.44 10.40 -16.78
C ALA A 48 9.67 8.94 -16.35
N ASP A 49 9.88 8.70 -15.05
CA ASP A 49 10.23 7.39 -14.49
C ASP A 49 9.04 6.66 -13.88
N PHE A 50 7.88 7.30 -13.83
CA PHE A 50 6.67 6.70 -13.31
C PHE A 50 5.48 7.07 -14.18
N ARG A 51 5.16 6.19 -15.13
CA ARG A 51 4.09 6.38 -16.10
C ARG A 51 2.87 5.57 -15.72
N PHE A 52 1.70 6.14 -15.92
CA PHE A 52 0.42 5.46 -15.71
C PHE A 52 -0.63 6.02 -16.65
N ASP A 53 -1.65 5.22 -16.95
CA ASP A 53 -2.78 5.67 -17.74
C ASP A 53 -3.76 6.47 -16.87
N ALA A 54 -4.31 7.55 -17.43
CA ALA A 54 -5.17 8.44 -16.67
C ALA A 54 -6.58 7.85 -16.43
N THR A 55 -7.05 6.94 -17.27
CA THR A 55 -8.45 6.51 -17.24
C THR A 55 -8.69 5.01 -17.13
N TYR A 56 -7.68 4.18 -17.43
CA TYR A 56 -7.83 2.72 -17.42
C TYR A 56 -7.55 2.13 -16.03
N PRO A 57 -8.30 1.12 -15.59
CA PRO A 57 -9.62 0.71 -16.03
C PRO A 57 -10.72 1.26 -15.10
N ASP A 58 -11.89 1.52 -15.65
CA ASP A 58 -13.13 1.70 -14.87
C ASP A 58 -13.04 2.69 -13.71
N LEU A 59 -12.45 3.85 -13.96
CA LEU A 59 -12.32 4.92 -12.96
C LEU A 59 -13.52 5.87 -13.04
N GLN A 60 -13.94 6.40 -11.88
CA GLN A 60 -14.99 7.41 -11.79
C GLN A 60 -14.48 8.81 -12.10
N SER A 61 -13.18 9.04 -11.98
CA SER A 61 -12.51 10.28 -12.36
C SER A 61 -11.09 9.97 -12.82
N PRO A 62 -10.48 10.81 -13.68
CA PRO A 62 -9.12 10.57 -14.16
C PRO A 62 -8.09 10.68 -13.05
N ARG A 63 -7.01 9.91 -13.17
CA ARG A 63 -5.81 10.06 -12.36
C ARG A 63 -5.08 11.34 -12.73
N ASN A 64 -4.38 11.89 -11.76
CA ASN A 64 -3.52 13.06 -11.93
C ASN A 64 -2.15 12.82 -11.29
N ALA A 65 -1.37 13.89 -11.11
CA ALA A 65 -0.02 13.80 -10.54
C ALA A 65 0.02 13.28 -9.09
N ASP A 66 -1.11 13.25 -8.39
CA ASP A 66 -1.20 12.71 -7.03
C ASP A 66 -1.49 11.21 -6.99
N PHE A 67 -1.43 10.54 -8.13
CA PHE A 67 -1.55 9.09 -8.22
C PHE A 67 -0.53 8.40 -7.33
N VAL A 68 -0.98 7.42 -6.57
CA VAL A 68 -0.12 6.58 -5.73
C VAL A 68 -0.32 5.11 -6.08
N LEU A 69 0.78 4.37 -6.12
CA LEU A 69 0.77 2.91 -6.22
C LEU A 69 1.21 2.35 -4.88
N ILE A 70 0.33 1.60 -4.25
CA ILE A 70 0.60 0.92 -2.98
C ILE A 70 0.74 -0.56 -3.27
N GLU A 71 1.94 -1.10 -3.04
CA GLU A 71 2.21 -2.53 -3.17
C GLU A 71 2.37 -3.13 -1.79
N ILE A 72 1.61 -4.17 -1.51
CA ILE A 72 1.63 -4.87 -0.22
C ILE A 72 2.05 -6.30 -0.48
N LEU A 73 3.30 -6.62 -0.15
CA LEU A 73 3.82 -7.98 -0.18
C LEU A 73 3.61 -8.59 1.19
N TRP A 74 2.80 -9.63 1.28
CA TRP A 74 2.51 -10.30 2.54
C TRP A 74 2.40 -11.81 2.36
N SER A 75 2.26 -12.50 3.49
CA SER A 75 2.13 -13.95 3.48
C SER A 75 0.73 -14.37 3.01
N VAL A 76 0.67 -15.50 2.34
CA VAL A 76 -0.59 -16.12 1.89
C VAL A 76 -1.54 -16.39 3.06
N GLY A 77 -2.84 -16.50 2.77
CA GLY A 77 -3.85 -16.91 3.74
C GLY A 77 -4.98 -15.90 3.96
N ARG A 78 -4.93 -14.71 3.34
CA ARG A 78 -6.02 -13.74 3.43
C ARG A 78 -7.04 -13.99 2.33
N SER A 79 -8.32 -14.04 2.72
CA SER A 79 -9.42 -14.21 1.78
C SER A 79 -9.70 -12.91 1.01
N VAL A 80 -10.47 -13.03 -0.07
CA VAL A 80 -10.97 -11.86 -0.80
C VAL A 80 -11.79 -10.95 0.12
N LYS A 81 -12.56 -11.53 1.03
CA LYS A 81 -13.37 -10.78 2.00
C LYS A 81 -12.50 -9.89 2.90
N VAL A 82 -11.39 -10.43 3.41
CA VAL A 82 -10.44 -9.68 4.23
C VAL A 82 -9.82 -8.54 3.42
N LYS A 83 -9.40 -8.81 2.19
CA LYS A 83 -8.82 -7.81 1.30
C LYS A 83 -9.81 -6.69 0.99
N LYS A 84 -11.07 -7.02 0.72
CA LYS A 84 -12.12 -6.02 0.47
C LYS A 84 -12.36 -5.12 1.68
N LYS A 85 -12.41 -5.70 2.87
CA LYS A 85 -12.58 -4.94 4.11
C LYS A 85 -11.40 -3.99 4.35
N MET A 86 -10.20 -4.51 4.19
CA MET A 86 -8.96 -3.72 4.33
C MET A 86 -8.94 -2.55 3.33
N LEU A 87 -9.31 -2.80 2.08
CA LEU A 87 -9.37 -1.76 1.06
C LEU A 87 -10.43 -0.70 1.38
N ALA A 88 -11.60 -1.11 1.87
CA ALA A 88 -12.65 -0.15 2.25
C ALA A 88 -12.19 0.77 3.38
N GLU A 89 -11.55 0.23 4.40
CA GLU A 89 -11.02 1.01 5.52
C GLU A 89 -9.89 1.94 5.07
N LEU A 90 -9.01 1.46 4.20
CA LEU A 90 -7.92 2.26 3.64
C LEU A 90 -8.47 3.44 2.84
N MET A 91 -9.42 3.20 1.94
CA MET A 91 -10.01 4.27 1.12
C MET A 91 -10.75 5.30 1.96
N GLU A 92 -11.46 4.86 2.99
CA GLU A 92 -12.13 5.78 3.92
C GLU A 92 -11.11 6.68 4.62
N SER A 93 -10.02 6.12 5.12
CA SER A 93 -8.96 6.90 5.77
C SER A 93 -8.30 7.89 4.83
N LEU A 94 -8.01 7.48 3.60
CA LEU A 94 -7.38 8.35 2.60
C LEU A 94 -8.32 9.46 2.16
N ALA A 95 -9.61 9.19 2.00
CA ALA A 95 -10.60 10.20 1.68
C ALA A 95 -10.69 11.26 2.79
N ARG A 96 -10.68 10.82 4.05
CA ARG A 96 -10.65 11.75 5.20
C ARG A 96 -9.39 12.61 5.23
N ALA A 97 -8.28 12.10 4.72
CA ALA A 97 -7.03 12.85 4.61
C ALA A 97 -7.00 13.78 3.39
N GLY A 98 -8.07 13.83 2.60
CA GLY A 98 -8.21 14.73 1.47
C GLY A 98 -7.75 14.17 0.13
N LEU A 99 -7.42 12.87 0.05
CA LEU A 99 -7.03 12.24 -1.22
C LEU A 99 -8.26 11.85 -2.04
N ASN A 100 -8.15 12.00 -3.35
CA ASN A 100 -9.10 11.40 -4.28
C ASN A 100 -8.74 9.91 -4.41
N THR A 101 -9.62 9.04 -3.93
CA THR A 101 -9.34 7.60 -3.90
C THR A 101 -9.27 6.95 -5.29
N GLU A 102 -9.76 7.63 -6.34
CA GLU A 102 -9.54 7.18 -7.72
C GLU A 102 -8.07 7.28 -8.13
N ASN A 103 -7.26 8.06 -7.42
CA ASN A 103 -5.82 8.14 -7.57
C ASN A 103 -5.05 7.05 -6.82
N VAL A 104 -5.75 6.11 -6.18
CA VAL A 104 -5.09 5.11 -5.33
C VAL A 104 -5.21 3.73 -5.97
N MET A 105 -4.09 3.19 -6.40
CA MET A 105 -4.00 1.82 -6.91
C MET A 105 -3.32 0.96 -5.86
N VAL A 106 -3.92 -0.19 -5.54
CA VAL A 106 -3.36 -1.14 -4.59
C VAL A 106 -3.14 -2.48 -5.30
N CYS A 107 -1.97 -3.05 -5.11
CA CYS A 107 -1.66 -4.39 -5.59
C CYS A 107 -1.17 -5.24 -4.41
N PHE A 108 -1.85 -6.35 -4.17
CA PHE A 108 -1.41 -7.35 -3.21
C PHE A 108 -0.50 -8.34 -3.91
N LYS A 109 0.66 -8.60 -3.31
CA LYS A 109 1.59 -9.65 -3.72
C LYS A 109 1.69 -10.64 -2.58
N GLU A 110 1.65 -11.91 -2.87
CA GLU A 110 1.65 -12.95 -1.85
C GLU A 110 2.86 -13.85 -1.95
N THR A 111 3.40 -14.26 -0.79
CA THR A 111 4.46 -15.23 -0.69
C THR A 111 4.15 -16.18 0.46
N VAL A 112 4.83 -17.33 0.50
CA VAL A 112 4.64 -18.29 1.58
C VAL A 112 5.43 -17.89 2.82
N TRP A 113 4.99 -18.38 3.99
CA TRP A 113 5.52 -17.97 5.29
C TRP A 113 7.01 -18.24 5.47
N GLU A 114 7.51 -19.35 4.92
CA GLU A 114 8.92 -19.71 5.01
C GLU A 114 9.86 -18.85 4.15
N ASN A 115 9.31 -17.93 3.35
CA ASN A 115 10.13 -17.03 2.53
C ASN A 115 10.64 -15.81 3.30
N TRP A 116 10.28 -15.66 4.58
CA TRP A 116 10.69 -14.51 5.39
C TRP A 116 11.82 -14.86 6.32
N ALA A 117 12.95 -14.16 6.18
CA ALA A 117 14.05 -14.15 7.14
C ALA A 117 14.20 -12.73 7.67
N PHE A 118 13.73 -12.48 8.88
CA PHE A 118 13.62 -11.12 9.44
C PHE A 118 14.93 -10.57 9.98
N GLY A 119 15.90 -11.42 10.27
CA GLY A 119 17.20 -11.01 10.76
C GLY A 119 18.10 -12.20 11.01
N GLY A 120 19.40 -12.04 10.78
CA GLY A 120 20.38 -13.10 11.00
C GLY A 120 20.19 -14.35 10.13
N GLY A 121 19.41 -14.27 9.05
CA GLY A 121 19.11 -15.39 8.18
C GLY A 121 18.20 -16.45 8.77
N ARG A 122 17.51 -16.16 9.86
CA ARG A 122 16.63 -17.13 10.54
C ARG A 122 15.23 -17.14 9.91
N LEU A 123 14.75 -18.32 9.55
CA LEU A 123 13.40 -18.56 9.05
C LEU A 123 12.49 -19.00 10.21
N ILE A 124 11.87 -18.03 10.88
CA ILE A 124 11.11 -18.29 12.11
C ILE A 124 9.74 -18.96 11.89
N HIS A 125 9.28 -19.04 10.65
CA HIS A 125 8.01 -19.67 10.29
C HIS A 125 8.20 -21.07 9.66
N THR A 126 9.28 -21.74 9.97
CA THR A 126 9.56 -23.11 9.48
C THR A 126 9.48 -24.19 10.58
#